data_9abb25f34e7fec21f8084d9c50ca5663
#
_entry.id   9abb25f34e7fec21f8084d9c50ca5663
#
_cell.length_a   1.000
_cell.length_b   1.000
_cell.length_c   1.000
_cell.angle_alpha   90.00
_cell.angle_beta   90.00
_cell.angle_gamma   90.00
#
_symmetry.space_group_name_H-M   'P 1'
#
loop_
_entity.id
_entity.type
_entity.pdbx_description
1 polymer ?
#
loop_
_entity_poly.entity_id
_entity_poly.type
_entity_poly.pdbx_seq_one_letter_code
_entity_poly.pdbx_strand_id
1 'polypeptide(L)'
;MLSRAHLVLGTFAVAALLSLAVLSPRWLLAPVQGQSLNDRHCTGKSDIPDDQQILGCSDAITSGSLAGKDLATAFSNRGRAYRGKGQFDLALADYDQAIAADSSSAISFYGRGAAYFFKKNNDRAIDDFTKSVALDPNDAASYNGRGNAYAAKGDIDHAIADFDSAIRLDPKAAYAFNSRGVAYQTKGDVDHAIADYDQALRLDPSLALAANNRGRAYQARGDIDRAIADYSQAISLNPGYAMAHSNRGGAYQIKGDNDRAIADYDAAIRIDPNYARAYDNRGSAYGNKGDQDRAISDYDQAIRLDPGLAHAYANRGSAYTDKMDYDHAITDLDRAISLDPGFAQSWYNRGVVYSLKKDYDRAIADYDQAIRLQPRFPIALNNRGLAYMWKNELDRAMADYNEAIRLNPKFPVAFNNRGSAFVRKQDYARAIADYTEAFRLDPDYAETLFRRGITRRLNGDKAGGDADIVAAKKIDPDIVE
;
A
#
# COMPACT_ATOMS: atom_id res chain seq x y z
N MET A 1 -7.22 30.04 -13.44
CA MET A 1 -6.12 29.08 -13.53
C MET A 1 -6.03 28.35 -12.21
N LEU A 2 -6.35 27.06 -12.19
CA LEU A 2 -6.20 26.22 -11.00
C LEU A 2 -4.72 25.82 -10.90
N SER A 3 -4.03 26.34 -9.89
CA SER A 3 -2.62 26.10 -9.62
C SER A 3 -2.37 24.59 -9.44
N ARG A 4 -1.33 24.07 -10.10
CA ARG A 4 -0.78 22.72 -9.97
C ARG A 4 -0.28 22.46 -8.55
N ALA A 5 -1.16 22.15 -7.64
CA ALA A 5 -0.82 21.57 -6.36
C ALA A 5 -1.51 20.20 -6.26
N HIS A 6 -1.12 19.28 -7.14
CA HIS A 6 -1.40 17.87 -6.92
C HIS A 6 -0.47 17.38 -5.81
N LEU A 7 -0.88 17.66 -4.58
CA LEU A 7 -0.33 16.92 -3.45
C LEU A 7 -0.93 15.51 -3.54
N VAL A 8 -0.26 14.64 -4.29
CA VAL A 8 -0.48 13.21 -4.24
C VAL A 8 0.04 12.73 -2.88
N LEU A 9 -0.71 13.07 -1.83
CA LEU A 9 -0.72 12.28 -0.61
C LEU A 9 -1.61 11.08 -0.94
N GLY A 10 -1.05 10.13 -1.69
CA GLY A 10 -1.57 8.79 -1.69
C GLY A 10 -1.55 8.33 -0.23
N THR A 11 -2.69 8.42 0.44
CA THR A 11 -2.93 7.61 1.62
C THR A 11 -2.78 6.19 1.13
N PHE A 12 -1.58 5.63 1.36
CA PHE A 12 -1.40 4.20 1.28
C PHE A 12 -2.40 3.60 2.25
N ALA A 13 -3.58 3.27 1.74
CA ALA A 13 -4.46 2.36 2.42
C ALA A 13 -3.59 1.11 2.64
N VAL A 14 -3.26 0.87 3.89
CA VAL A 14 -2.58 -0.33 4.35
C VAL A 14 -3.61 -1.46 4.19
N ALA A 15 -3.89 -1.81 2.94
CA ALA A 15 -4.32 -3.14 2.64
C ALA A 15 -3.08 -3.98 2.90
N ALA A 16 -2.96 -4.46 4.13
CA ALA A 16 -2.03 -5.50 4.51
C ALA A 16 -2.46 -6.77 3.76
N LEU A 17 -2.31 -6.75 2.43
CA LEU A 17 -2.16 -7.97 1.69
C LEU A 17 -0.83 -8.51 2.15
N LEU A 18 -0.89 -9.48 3.08
CA LEU A 18 0.15 -10.46 3.26
C LEU A 18 0.51 -10.94 1.85
N SER A 19 1.43 -10.22 1.22
CA SER A 19 2.05 -10.67 -0.01
C SER A 19 2.91 -11.85 0.43
N LEU A 20 2.27 -13.01 0.49
CA LEU A 20 2.95 -14.29 0.48
C LEU A 20 3.73 -14.30 -0.83
N ALA A 21 4.96 -13.79 -0.77
CA ALA A 21 5.92 -14.13 -1.78
C ALA A 21 5.92 -15.65 -1.82
N VAL A 22 5.54 -16.21 -2.97
CA VAL A 22 5.73 -17.64 -3.28
C VAL A 22 7.22 -17.82 -3.51
N LEU A 23 8.00 -17.57 -2.46
CA LEU A 23 9.28 -18.17 -2.26
C LEU A 23 8.95 -19.43 -1.48
N SER A 24 9.13 -20.59 -2.06
CA SER A 24 9.24 -21.80 -1.26
C SER A 24 10.39 -21.58 -0.28
N PRO A 25 10.11 -21.21 0.97
CA PRO A 25 11.19 -20.95 1.88
C PRO A 25 11.79 -22.31 2.20
N ARG A 26 13.04 -22.52 1.84
CA ARG A 26 13.79 -23.74 2.19
C ARG A 26 13.71 -24.09 3.68
N TRP A 27 13.36 -23.17 4.53
CA TRP A 27 13.27 -23.32 5.98
C TRP A 27 11.89 -23.83 6.50
N LEU A 28 10.82 -23.86 5.66
CA LEU A 28 9.60 -24.63 6.00
C LEU A 28 9.80 -26.14 5.94
N LEU A 29 11.04 -26.57 5.77
CA LEU A 29 11.44 -27.95 5.57
C LEU A 29 12.21 -28.46 6.80
N ALA A 30 11.57 -28.53 7.98
CA ALA A 30 12.12 -29.33 9.06
C ALA A 30 12.28 -30.77 8.57
N PRO A 31 13.48 -31.37 8.67
CA PRO A 31 13.68 -32.75 8.24
C PRO A 31 12.91 -33.69 9.16
N VAL A 32 12.12 -34.58 8.58
CA VAL A 32 11.51 -35.70 9.31
C VAL A 32 12.57 -36.76 9.53
N GLN A 33 12.98 -36.94 10.77
CA GLN A 33 13.86 -38.05 11.15
C GLN A 33 13.03 -39.29 11.46
N GLY A 34 12.87 -40.18 10.48
CA GLY A 34 12.41 -41.55 10.69
C GLY A 34 13.59 -42.51 10.63
N GLN A 35 13.80 -43.32 11.65
CA GLN A 35 14.98 -44.18 11.81
C GLN A 35 14.96 -45.48 10.98
N SER A 36 13.97 -45.79 10.15
CA SER A 36 13.85 -47.08 9.46
C SER A 36 13.66 -47.07 7.95
N LEU A 37 13.56 -45.90 7.31
CA LEU A 37 13.39 -45.84 5.85
C LEU A 37 14.76 -45.92 5.16
N ASN A 38 15.18 -47.12 4.82
CA ASN A 38 16.41 -47.37 4.05
C ASN A 38 16.29 -46.98 2.56
N ASP A 39 15.24 -46.27 2.17
CA ASP A 39 15.08 -45.82 0.81
C ASP A 39 15.76 -44.44 0.63
N ARG A 40 16.75 -44.42 -0.27
CA ARG A 40 17.65 -43.26 -0.46
C ARG A 40 16.93 -41.97 -0.89
N HIS A 41 15.65 -42.03 -1.24
CA HIS A 41 14.92 -40.92 -1.80
C HIS A 41 13.65 -40.51 -1.02
N CYS A 42 13.24 -41.27 0.01
CA CYS A 42 12.08 -40.93 0.85
C CYS A 42 12.48 -40.50 2.28
N THR A 43 13.52 -39.67 2.41
CA THR A 43 14.12 -39.32 3.73
C THR A 43 13.68 -38.02 4.33
N GLY A 44 12.88 -37.21 3.62
CA GLY A 44 12.53 -35.88 4.07
C GLY A 44 13.65 -34.85 4.02
N LYS A 45 14.83 -35.17 3.49
CA LYS A 45 15.95 -34.24 3.37
C LYS A 45 15.70 -33.18 2.29
N SER A 46 16.14 -31.95 2.53
CA SER A 46 15.96 -30.82 1.64
C SER A 46 16.89 -30.83 0.41
N ASP A 47 17.89 -31.70 0.39
CA ASP A 47 18.85 -31.85 -0.73
C ASP A 47 18.32 -32.76 -1.86
N ILE A 48 17.22 -33.47 -1.62
CA ILE A 48 16.58 -34.32 -2.64
C ILE A 48 15.54 -33.50 -3.41
N PRO A 49 15.62 -33.44 -4.75
CA PRO A 49 14.59 -32.76 -5.56
C PRO A 49 13.18 -33.34 -5.33
N ASP A 50 12.17 -32.48 -5.31
CA ASP A 50 10.79 -32.86 -5.02
C ASP A 50 10.31 -34.03 -5.92
N ASP A 51 10.65 -34.05 -7.22
CA ASP A 51 10.28 -35.14 -8.12
C ASP A 51 10.88 -36.49 -7.72
N GLN A 52 12.16 -36.50 -7.31
CA GLN A 52 12.81 -37.72 -6.84
C GLN A 52 12.22 -38.19 -5.51
N GLN A 53 11.87 -37.24 -4.63
CA GLN A 53 11.23 -37.57 -3.37
C GLN A 53 9.82 -38.14 -3.57
N ILE A 54 9.04 -37.59 -4.52
CA ILE A 54 7.72 -38.15 -4.89
C ILE A 54 7.86 -39.56 -5.38
N LEU A 55 8.81 -39.85 -6.29
CA LEU A 55 9.04 -41.18 -6.81
C LEU A 55 9.47 -42.17 -5.69
N GLY A 56 10.52 -41.83 -4.96
CA GLY A 56 11.02 -42.69 -3.91
C GLY A 56 10.01 -43.01 -2.80
N CYS A 57 9.24 -41.98 -2.38
CA CYS A 57 8.16 -42.21 -1.41
C CYS A 57 6.98 -43.00 -2.01
N SER A 58 6.68 -42.85 -3.29
CA SER A 58 5.62 -43.64 -3.96
C SER A 58 6.03 -45.10 -4.03
N ASP A 59 7.25 -45.40 -4.39
CA ASP A 59 7.80 -46.81 -4.39
C ASP A 59 7.76 -47.41 -3.00
N ALA A 60 8.19 -46.66 -1.98
CA ALA A 60 8.16 -47.13 -0.60
C ALA A 60 6.74 -47.43 -0.10
N ILE A 61 5.76 -46.55 -0.42
CA ILE A 61 4.34 -46.72 -0.04
C ILE A 61 3.73 -47.92 -0.79
N THR A 62 3.99 -48.06 -2.08
CA THR A 62 3.41 -49.15 -2.90
C THR A 62 4.01 -50.51 -2.64
N SER A 63 5.21 -50.55 -2.06
CA SER A 63 5.85 -51.83 -1.63
C SER A 63 5.00 -52.61 -0.62
N GLY A 64 4.12 -51.92 0.11
CA GLY A 64 3.28 -52.51 1.14
C GLY A 64 4.07 -52.96 2.39
N SER A 65 5.35 -52.66 2.47
CA SER A 65 6.22 -53.05 3.58
C SER A 65 6.16 -52.07 4.78
N LEU A 66 5.63 -50.88 4.58
CA LEU A 66 5.54 -49.84 5.61
C LEU A 66 4.24 -49.89 6.38
N ALA A 67 4.28 -49.67 7.69
CA ALA A 67 3.09 -49.56 8.53
C ALA A 67 3.29 -48.52 9.65
N GLY A 68 2.19 -48.03 10.22
CA GLY A 68 2.20 -47.10 11.37
C GLY A 68 3.05 -45.87 11.07
N LYS A 69 3.99 -45.55 11.95
CA LYS A 69 4.84 -44.34 11.88
C LYS A 69 5.68 -44.24 10.61
N ASP A 70 6.20 -45.39 10.10
CA ASP A 70 7.02 -45.39 8.89
C ASP A 70 6.17 -45.03 7.65
N LEU A 71 4.97 -45.61 7.58
CA LEU A 71 4.02 -45.27 6.52
C LEU A 71 3.57 -43.81 6.62
N ALA A 72 3.27 -43.31 7.81
CA ALA A 72 2.95 -41.90 8.05
C ALA A 72 4.08 -40.97 7.61
N THR A 73 5.32 -41.34 7.90
CA THR A 73 6.51 -40.59 7.47
C THR A 73 6.64 -40.56 5.95
N ALA A 74 6.44 -41.68 5.27
CA ALA A 74 6.54 -41.76 3.82
C ALA A 74 5.46 -40.87 3.13
N PHE A 75 4.20 -40.92 3.61
CA PHE A 75 3.15 -40.05 3.13
C PHE A 75 3.46 -38.56 3.43
N SER A 76 3.92 -38.23 4.64
CA SER A 76 4.26 -36.85 5.00
C SER A 76 5.38 -36.27 4.14
N ASN A 77 6.40 -37.07 3.83
CA ASN A 77 7.50 -36.66 2.96
C ASN A 77 7.03 -36.42 1.52
N ARG A 78 6.16 -37.30 0.99
CA ARG A 78 5.58 -37.13 -0.33
C ARG A 78 4.63 -35.92 -0.35
N GLY A 79 3.80 -35.75 0.64
CA GLY A 79 2.93 -34.59 0.81
C GLY A 79 3.71 -33.28 0.86
N ARG A 80 4.87 -33.28 1.54
CA ARG A 80 5.79 -32.13 1.55
C ARG A 80 6.30 -31.80 0.16
N ALA A 81 6.74 -32.80 -0.61
CA ALA A 81 7.23 -32.61 -1.96
C ALA A 81 6.11 -32.12 -2.89
N TYR A 82 4.88 -32.67 -2.78
CA TYR A 82 3.73 -32.15 -3.53
C TYR A 82 3.43 -30.68 -3.15
N ARG A 83 3.51 -30.33 -1.86
CA ARG A 83 3.34 -28.94 -1.42
C ARG A 83 4.44 -28.03 -1.99
N GLY A 84 5.70 -28.48 -2.05
CA GLY A 84 6.82 -27.75 -2.67
C GLY A 84 6.56 -27.45 -4.13
N LYS A 85 5.86 -28.33 -4.85
CA LYS A 85 5.46 -28.16 -6.25
C LYS A 85 4.13 -27.38 -6.39
N GLY A 86 3.53 -26.89 -5.33
CA GLY A 86 2.22 -26.21 -5.37
C GLY A 86 1.03 -27.13 -5.61
N GLN A 87 1.22 -28.46 -5.57
CA GLN A 87 0.17 -29.47 -5.77
C GLN A 87 -0.56 -29.74 -4.44
N PHE A 88 -1.24 -28.72 -3.93
CA PHE A 88 -1.77 -28.74 -2.56
C PHE A 88 -2.84 -29.82 -2.32
N ASP A 89 -3.64 -30.18 -3.33
CA ASP A 89 -4.66 -31.20 -3.16
C ASP A 89 -4.04 -32.61 -2.99
N LEU A 90 -2.98 -32.92 -3.72
CA LEU A 90 -2.22 -34.14 -3.56
C LEU A 90 -1.50 -34.18 -2.20
N ALA A 91 -0.94 -33.00 -1.79
CA ALA A 91 -0.32 -32.89 -0.47
C ALA A 91 -1.33 -33.16 0.67
N LEU A 92 -2.53 -32.58 0.57
CA LEU A 92 -3.59 -32.81 1.56
C LEU A 92 -3.99 -34.28 1.65
N ALA A 93 -4.17 -34.94 0.49
CA ALA A 93 -4.51 -36.36 0.44
C ALA A 93 -3.43 -37.23 1.14
N ASP A 94 -2.15 -36.92 0.91
CA ASP A 94 -1.06 -37.63 1.55
C ASP A 94 -0.99 -37.37 3.06
N TYR A 95 -1.18 -36.13 3.50
CA TYR A 95 -1.21 -35.84 4.94
C TYR A 95 -2.42 -36.48 5.64
N ASP A 96 -3.56 -36.60 4.96
CA ASP A 96 -4.71 -37.36 5.49
C ASP A 96 -4.37 -38.83 5.70
N GLN A 97 -3.67 -39.46 4.75
CA GLN A 97 -3.17 -40.84 4.90
C GLN A 97 -2.11 -40.95 5.99
N ALA A 98 -1.23 -39.96 6.09
CA ALA A 98 -0.22 -39.92 7.16
C ALA A 98 -0.86 -39.89 8.55
N ILE A 99 -1.87 -39.02 8.74
CA ILE A 99 -2.60 -38.89 10.01
C ILE A 99 -3.43 -40.15 10.30
N ALA A 100 -3.98 -40.78 9.28
CA ALA A 100 -4.70 -42.06 9.43
C ALA A 100 -3.73 -43.21 9.86
N ALA A 101 -2.50 -43.20 9.35
CA ALA A 101 -1.47 -44.19 9.72
C ALA A 101 -0.87 -43.94 11.11
N ASP A 102 -0.69 -42.65 11.48
CA ASP A 102 -0.23 -42.25 12.82
C ASP A 102 -0.87 -40.92 13.25
N SER A 103 -1.90 -41.00 14.06
CA SER A 103 -2.64 -39.84 14.57
C SER A 103 -1.84 -39.01 15.62
N SER A 104 -0.69 -39.48 16.03
CA SER A 104 0.22 -38.77 16.95
C SER A 104 1.36 -38.02 16.24
N SER A 105 1.36 -38.00 14.91
CA SER A 105 2.37 -37.32 14.10
C SER A 105 2.14 -35.80 14.03
N ALA A 106 2.81 -35.03 14.88
CA ALA A 106 2.79 -33.58 14.87
C ALA A 106 3.14 -33.00 13.48
N ILE A 107 4.14 -33.58 12.83
CA ILE A 107 4.63 -33.16 11.49
C ILE A 107 3.54 -33.32 10.43
N SER A 108 2.73 -34.37 10.49
CA SER A 108 1.64 -34.57 9.52
C SER A 108 0.57 -33.49 9.66
N PHE A 109 0.19 -33.14 10.90
CA PHE A 109 -0.71 -32.02 11.17
C PHE A 109 -0.10 -30.68 10.74
N TYR A 110 1.17 -30.40 11.06
CA TYR A 110 1.88 -29.23 10.58
C TYR A 110 1.86 -29.11 9.04
N GLY A 111 2.18 -30.22 8.37
CA GLY A 111 2.22 -30.27 6.92
C GLY A 111 0.87 -30.01 6.28
N ARG A 112 -0.22 -30.59 6.84
CA ARG A 112 -1.58 -30.37 6.38
C ARG A 112 -2.05 -28.94 6.66
N GLY A 113 -1.78 -28.43 7.85
CA GLY A 113 -2.05 -27.04 8.21
C GLY A 113 -1.37 -26.06 7.25
N ALA A 114 -0.10 -26.30 6.90
CA ALA A 114 0.60 -25.49 5.91
C ALA A 114 -0.03 -25.59 4.52
N ALA A 115 -0.46 -26.76 4.07
CA ALA A 115 -1.19 -26.92 2.80
C ALA A 115 -2.53 -26.18 2.79
N TYR A 116 -3.30 -26.23 3.89
CA TYR A 116 -4.52 -25.44 4.02
C TYR A 116 -4.24 -23.93 4.01
N PHE A 117 -3.18 -23.49 4.67
CA PHE A 117 -2.78 -22.08 4.68
C PHE A 117 -2.49 -21.57 3.26
N PHE A 118 -1.72 -22.32 2.46
CA PHE A 118 -1.48 -21.96 1.06
C PHE A 118 -2.76 -21.95 0.20
N LYS A 119 -3.74 -22.80 0.52
CA LYS A 119 -5.09 -22.77 -0.08
C LYS A 119 -5.98 -21.67 0.48
N LYS A 120 -5.46 -20.78 1.34
CA LYS A 120 -6.20 -19.70 2.02
C LYS A 120 -7.35 -20.19 2.92
N ASN A 121 -7.32 -21.46 3.33
CA ASN A 121 -8.24 -21.99 4.32
C ASN A 121 -7.63 -21.87 5.73
N ASN A 122 -7.65 -20.64 6.22
CA ASN A 122 -6.96 -20.29 7.46
C ASN A 122 -7.58 -20.98 8.69
N ASP A 123 -8.88 -21.26 8.70
CA ASP A 123 -9.54 -21.95 9.83
C ASP A 123 -8.98 -23.35 10.01
N ARG A 124 -8.98 -24.17 8.94
CA ARG A 124 -8.40 -25.51 8.98
C ARG A 124 -6.92 -25.50 9.24
N ALA A 125 -6.20 -24.49 8.76
CA ALA A 125 -4.78 -24.32 9.05
C ALA A 125 -4.55 -24.12 10.55
N ILE A 126 -5.32 -23.25 11.21
CA ILE A 126 -5.24 -23.01 12.66
C ILE A 126 -5.56 -24.28 13.44
N ASP A 127 -6.60 -25.02 13.06
CA ASP A 127 -6.97 -26.27 13.73
C ASP A 127 -5.82 -27.28 13.67
N ASP A 128 -5.24 -27.49 12.50
CA ASP A 128 -4.14 -28.44 12.31
C ASP A 128 -2.83 -27.99 13.01
N PHE A 129 -2.48 -26.72 12.92
CA PHE A 129 -1.34 -26.20 13.68
C PHE A 129 -1.56 -26.29 15.19
N THR A 130 -2.78 -26.08 15.67
CA THR A 130 -3.12 -26.25 17.09
C THR A 130 -2.95 -27.70 17.51
N LYS A 131 -3.31 -28.66 16.66
CA LYS A 131 -3.11 -30.07 16.93
C LYS A 131 -1.60 -30.41 16.92
N SER A 132 -0.84 -29.83 15.96
CA SER A 132 0.61 -30.01 15.91
C SER A 132 1.28 -29.50 17.19
N VAL A 133 0.96 -28.28 17.64
CA VAL A 133 1.47 -27.69 18.89
C VAL A 133 1.09 -28.53 20.12
N ALA A 134 -0.12 -29.10 20.14
CA ALA A 134 -0.54 -29.96 21.24
C ALA A 134 0.26 -31.27 21.30
N LEU A 135 0.67 -31.81 20.15
CA LEU A 135 1.46 -33.03 20.03
C LEU A 135 2.95 -32.79 20.25
N ASP A 136 3.47 -31.66 19.80
CA ASP A 136 4.84 -31.20 20.03
C ASP A 136 4.86 -29.71 20.45
N PRO A 137 4.81 -29.41 21.75
CA PRO A 137 4.83 -28.04 22.26
C PRO A 137 6.19 -27.32 22.07
N ASN A 138 7.24 -28.01 21.62
CA ASN A 138 8.57 -27.45 21.42
C ASN A 138 8.88 -27.14 19.93
N ASP A 139 7.94 -27.40 19.04
CA ASP A 139 8.12 -27.07 17.62
C ASP A 139 7.84 -25.60 17.32
N ALA A 140 8.88 -24.79 17.19
CA ALA A 140 8.79 -23.37 16.84
C ALA A 140 8.09 -23.13 15.49
N ALA A 141 8.22 -24.06 14.52
CA ALA A 141 7.63 -23.94 13.21
C ALA A 141 6.09 -24.00 13.26
N SER A 142 5.53 -24.85 14.11
CA SER A 142 4.08 -24.96 14.30
C SER A 142 3.46 -23.70 14.90
N TYR A 143 4.11 -23.09 15.89
CA TYR A 143 3.68 -21.79 16.42
C TYR A 143 3.76 -20.70 15.33
N ASN A 144 4.87 -20.61 14.60
CA ASN A 144 5.00 -19.64 13.54
C ASN A 144 3.95 -19.85 12.43
N GLY A 145 3.69 -21.09 12.05
CA GLY A 145 2.64 -21.42 11.07
C GLY A 145 1.25 -20.98 11.54
N ARG A 146 0.90 -21.24 12.81
CA ARG A 146 -0.36 -20.82 13.41
C ARG A 146 -0.46 -19.31 13.52
N GLY A 147 0.60 -18.63 13.92
CA GLY A 147 0.70 -17.19 13.96
C GLY A 147 0.45 -16.55 12.60
N ASN A 148 1.05 -17.11 11.52
CA ASN A 148 0.79 -16.64 10.15
C ASN A 148 -0.68 -16.84 9.75
N ALA A 149 -1.32 -17.94 10.14
CA ALA A 149 -2.72 -18.20 9.86
C ALA A 149 -3.64 -17.25 10.64
N TYR A 150 -3.35 -16.94 11.91
CA TYR A 150 -4.04 -15.92 12.68
C TYR A 150 -3.90 -14.53 12.05
N ALA A 151 -2.68 -14.15 11.66
CA ALA A 151 -2.42 -12.88 11.00
C ALA A 151 -3.21 -12.75 9.67
N ALA A 152 -3.29 -13.83 8.89
CA ALA A 152 -4.06 -13.87 7.66
C ALA A 152 -5.59 -13.74 7.89
N LYS A 153 -6.08 -14.08 9.07
CA LYS A 153 -7.48 -13.83 9.51
C LYS A 153 -7.69 -12.43 10.11
N GLY A 154 -6.62 -11.66 10.29
CA GLY A 154 -6.68 -10.36 10.97
C GLY A 154 -6.60 -10.44 12.49
N ASP A 155 -6.41 -11.63 13.06
CA ASP A 155 -6.23 -11.83 14.51
C ASP A 155 -4.76 -11.60 14.89
N ILE A 156 -4.40 -10.34 14.94
CA ILE A 156 -3.00 -9.91 15.10
C ILE A 156 -2.47 -10.22 16.51
N ASP A 157 -3.31 -10.16 17.53
CA ASP A 157 -2.88 -10.39 18.90
C ASP A 157 -2.50 -11.86 19.14
N HIS A 158 -3.30 -12.82 18.66
CA HIS A 158 -2.92 -14.23 18.71
C HIS A 158 -1.71 -14.54 17.82
N ALA A 159 -1.59 -13.87 16.66
CA ALA A 159 -0.41 -14.02 15.81
C ALA A 159 0.88 -13.61 16.54
N ILE A 160 0.90 -12.47 17.21
CA ILE A 160 2.05 -11.99 17.99
C ILE A 160 2.40 -12.99 19.11
N ALA A 161 1.41 -13.48 19.86
CA ALA A 161 1.63 -14.43 20.94
C ALA A 161 2.27 -15.76 20.45
N ASP A 162 1.86 -16.21 19.27
CA ASP A 162 2.42 -17.39 18.64
C ASP A 162 3.85 -17.14 18.13
N PHE A 163 4.11 -15.98 17.51
CA PHE A 163 5.48 -15.61 17.11
C PHE A 163 6.40 -15.44 18.33
N ASP A 164 5.92 -14.90 19.44
CA ASP A 164 6.67 -14.84 20.70
C ASP A 164 7.05 -16.25 21.19
N SER A 165 6.13 -17.19 21.07
CA SER A 165 6.40 -18.59 21.42
C SER A 165 7.42 -19.23 20.48
N ALA A 166 7.30 -18.98 19.16
CA ALA A 166 8.27 -19.45 18.17
C ALA A 166 9.68 -18.88 18.44
N ILE A 167 9.79 -17.58 18.72
CA ILE A 167 11.07 -16.92 19.03
C ILE A 167 11.67 -17.44 20.35
N ARG A 168 10.85 -17.67 21.36
CA ARG A 168 11.34 -18.25 22.64
C ARG A 168 11.90 -19.64 22.46
N LEU A 169 11.29 -20.45 21.59
CA LEU A 169 11.73 -21.83 21.30
C LEU A 169 12.95 -21.85 20.38
N ASP A 170 12.97 -20.98 19.39
CA ASP A 170 14.13 -20.79 18.50
C ASP A 170 14.51 -19.31 18.38
N PRO A 171 15.39 -18.80 19.24
CA PRO A 171 15.85 -17.41 19.20
C PRO A 171 16.68 -17.05 17.95
N LYS A 172 17.01 -18.03 17.11
CA LYS A 172 17.75 -17.84 15.86
C LYS A 172 16.84 -17.88 14.62
N ALA A 173 15.54 -18.06 14.79
CA ALA A 173 14.57 -18.10 13.71
C ALA A 173 14.35 -16.72 13.12
N ALA A 174 15.18 -16.26 12.17
CA ALA A 174 15.06 -14.97 11.50
C ALA A 174 13.64 -14.73 10.94
N TYR A 175 13.03 -15.77 10.41
CA TYR A 175 11.67 -15.71 9.85
C TYR A 175 10.59 -15.38 10.90
N ALA A 176 10.73 -15.88 12.14
CA ALA A 176 9.76 -15.61 13.19
C ALA A 176 9.79 -14.13 13.61
N PHE A 177 10.99 -13.55 13.70
CA PHE A 177 11.12 -12.10 13.89
C PHE A 177 10.52 -11.32 12.73
N ASN A 178 10.81 -11.71 11.47
CA ASN A 178 10.19 -11.05 10.32
C ASN A 178 8.65 -11.12 10.35
N SER A 179 8.09 -12.29 10.69
CA SER A 179 6.64 -12.48 10.78
C SER A 179 6.02 -11.62 11.90
N ARG A 180 6.66 -11.55 13.07
CA ARG A 180 6.21 -10.70 14.18
C ARG A 180 6.33 -9.22 13.82
N GLY A 181 7.39 -8.83 13.14
CA GLY A 181 7.54 -7.48 12.60
C GLY A 181 6.40 -7.08 11.65
N VAL A 182 5.97 -7.99 10.76
CA VAL A 182 4.79 -7.76 9.90
C VAL A 182 3.52 -7.61 10.74
N ALA A 183 3.34 -8.42 11.77
CA ALA A 183 2.20 -8.31 12.68
C ALA A 183 2.18 -6.97 13.43
N TYR A 184 3.33 -6.52 13.97
CA TYR A 184 3.45 -5.20 14.60
C TYR A 184 3.17 -4.07 13.61
N GLN A 185 3.69 -4.15 12.39
CA GLN A 185 3.42 -3.15 11.36
C GLN A 185 1.93 -3.09 11.01
N THR A 186 1.25 -4.22 10.96
CA THR A 186 -0.21 -4.29 10.74
C THR A 186 -1.00 -3.66 11.90
N LYS A 187 -0.49 -3.80 13.12
CA LYS A 187 -1.06 -3.17 14.33
C LYS A 187 -0.79 -1.67 14.40
N GLY A 188 0.07 -1.13 13.51
CA GLY A 188 0.52 0.26 13.53
C GLY A 188 1.72 0.54 14.43
N ASP A 189 2.29 -0.49 15.05
CA ASP A 189 3.48 -0.39 15.90
C ASP A 189 4.75 -0.50 15.05
N VAL A 190 5.09 0.61 14.42
CA VAL A 190 6.20 0.67 13.45
C VAL A 190 7.55 0.49 14.13
N ASP A 191 7.72 0.92 15.38
CA ASP A 191 9.00 0.85 16.09
C ASP A 191 9.36 -0.59 16.47
N HIS A 192 8.41 -1.36 17.03
CA HIS A 192 8.62 -2.79 17.27
C HIS A 192 8.81 -3.57 15.96
N ALA A 193 8.08 -3.20 14.90
CA ALA A 193 8.29 -3.84 13.59
C ALA A 193 9.72 -3.65 13.08
N ILE A 194 10.28 -2.44 13.15
CA ILE A 194 11.66 -2.16 12.72
C ILE A 194 12.66 -2.96 13.59
N ALA A 195 12.47 -3.00 14.91
CA ALA A 195 13.34 -3.75 15.79
C ALA A 195 13.38 -5.25 15.46
N ASP A 196 12.23 -5.82 15.13
CA ASP A 196 12.12 -7.21 14.71
C ASP A 196 12.77 -7.48 13.35
N TYR A 197 12.57 -6.60 12.36
CA TYR A 197 13.26 -6.71 11.08
C TYR A 197 14.78 -6.55 11.22
N ASP A 198 15.24 -5.67 12.12
CA ASP A 198 16.64 -5.53 12.45
C ASP A 198 17.21 -6.85 13.02
N GLN A 199 16.47 -7.51 13.91
CA GLN A 199 16.87 -8.79 14.44
C GLN A 199 16.87 -9.90 13.38
N ALA A 200 15.83 -9.91 12.52
CA ALA A 200 15.76 -10.85 11.41
C ALA A 200 16.99 -10.72 10.48
N LEU A 201 17.37 -9.50 10.12
CA LEU A 201 18.53 -9.23 9.26
C LEU A 201 19.87 -9.42 9.94
N ARG A 202 19.96 -9.31 11.28
CA ARG A 202 21.17 -9.71 12.02
C ARG A 202 21.36 -11.22 12.00
N LEU A 203 20.27 -11.99 12.11
CA LEU A 203 20.28 -13.46 12.11
C LEU A 203 20.47 -14.03 10.70
N ASP A 204 19.83 -13.43 9.72
CA ASP A 204 19.96 -13.76 8.30
C ASP A 204 20.10 -12.50 7.44
N PRO A 205 21.32 -12.02 7.18
CA PRO A 205 21.58 -10.87 6.33
C PRO A 205 21.14 -11.05 4.87
N SER A 206 20.86 -12.28 4.43
CA SER A 206 20.43 -12.59 3.07
C SER A 206 18.90 -12.54 2.89
N LEU A 207 18.13 -12.27 3.95
CA LEU A 207 16.68 -12.28 3.93
C LEU A 207 16.13 -11.01 3.24
N ALA A 208 16.09 -11.02 1.88
CA ALA A 208 15.60 -9.92 1.07
C ALA A 208 14.19 -9.43 1.49
N LEU A 209 13.35 -10.37 1.95
CA LEU A 209 12.00 -10.07 2.42
C LEU A 209 12.03 -9.14 3.66
N ALA A 210 12.92 -9.42 4.64
CA ALA A 210 13.02 -8.59 5.83
C ALA A 210 13.56 -7.18 5.51
N ALA A 211 14.52 -7.08 4.58
CA ALA A 211 15.00 -5.79 4.11
C ALA A 211 13.87 -4.98 3.44
N ASN A 212 13.09 -5.61 2.54
CA ASN A 212 11.94 -4.94 1.92
C ASN A 212 10.89 -4.52 2.96
N ASN A 213 10.58 -5.35 3.94
CA ASN A 213 9.60 -5.05 4.97
C ASN A 213 10.07 -3.92 5.90
N ARG A 214 11.37 -3.90 6.28
CA ARG A 214 11.96 -2.81 7.05
C ARG A 214 11.93 -1.49 6.26
N GLY A 215 12.22 -1.53 4.96
CA GLY A 215 12.07 -0.39 4.07
C GLY A 215 10.64 0.17 4.07
N ARG A 216 9.61 -0.69 4.02
CA ARG A 216 8.21 -0.27 4.15
C ARG A 216 7.91 0.34 5.52
N ALA A 217 8.47 -0.20 6.60
CA ALA A 217 8.32 0.36 7.94
C ALA A 217 8.99 1.74 8.05
N TYR A 218 10.20 1.93 7.49
CA TYR A 218 10.85 3.24 7.42
C TYR A 218 10.03 4.23 6.59
N GLN A 219 9.49 3.80 5.45
CA GLN A 219 8.63 4.66 4.64
C GLN A 219 7.37 5.08 5.39
N ALA A 220 6.72 4.18 6.12
CA ALA A 220 5.56 4.50 6.97
C ALA A 220 5.90 5.50 8.09
N ARG A 221 7.14 5.47 8.60
CA ARG A 221 7.67 6.42 9.58
C ARG A 221 8.10 7.76 8.95
N GLY A 222 8.09 7.87 7.63
CA GLY A 222 8.53 9.06 6.90
C GLY A 222 10.03 9.12 6.61
N ASP A 223 10.80 8.10 6.94
CA ASP A 223 12.24 8.03 6.69
C ASP A 223 12.51 7.41 5.32
N ILE A 224 12.32 8.23 4.31
CA ILE A 224 12.35 7.79 2.91
C ILE A 224 13.76 7.36 2.48
N ASP A 225 14.81 7.97 3.02
CA ASP A 225 16.20 7.64 2.65
C ASP A 225 16.59 6.24 3.14
N ARG A 226 16.25 5.89 4.39
CA ARG A 226 16.45 4.53 4.89
C ARG A 226 15.57 3.51 4.17
N ALA A 227 14.35 3.88 3.80
CA ALA A 227 13.48 3.01 3.00
C ALA A 227 14.13 2.68 1.64
N ILE A 228 14.66 3.66 0.92
CA ILE A 228 15.37 3.47 -0.36
C ILE A 228 16.59 2.57 -0.19
N ALA A 229 17.38 2.75 0.88
CA ALA A 229 18.54 1.92 1.17
C ALA A 229 18.14 0.45 1.37
N ASP A 230 17.10 0.19 2.15
CA ASP A 230 16.60 -1.16 2.44
C ASP A 230 15.99 -1.84 1.20
N TYR A 231 15.21 -1.12 0.40
CA TYR A 231 14.74 -1.65 -0.87
C TYR A 231 15.89 -1.97 -1.83
N SER A 232 16.94 -1.14 -1.83
CA SER A 232 18.14 -1.40 -2.63
C SER A 232 18.90 -2.62 -2.14
N GLN A 233 18.98 -2.84 -0.83
CA GLN A 233 19.50 -4.08 -0.26
C GLN A 233 18.66 -5.29 -0.68
N ALA A 234 17.33 -5.20 -0.59
CA ALA A 234 16.44 -6.28 -1.00
C ALA A 234 16.61 -6.65 -2.48
N ILE A 235 16.75 -5.64 -3.36
CA ILE A 235 17.01 -5.82 -4.79
C ILE A 235 18.39 -6.44 -5.05
N SER A 236 19.42 -6.02 -4.31
CA SER A 236 20.75 -6.60 -4.42
C SER A 236 20.78 -8.09 -4.03
N LEU A 237 20.02 -8.45 -2.99
CA LEU A 237 19.87 -9.84 -2.52
C LEU A 237 19.01 -10.68 -3.46
N ASN A 238 17.98 -10.09 -4.05
CA ASN A 238 17.11 -10.75 -5.02
C ASN A 238 16.75 -9.79 -6.16
N PRO A 239 17.52 -9.76 -7.25
CA PRO A 239 17.26 -8.91 -8.41
C PRO A 239 15.90 -9.17 -9.09
N GLY A 240 15.31 -10.35 -8.90
CA GLY A 240 13.98 -10.71 -9.38
C GLY A 240 12.82 -10.28 -8.45
N TYR A 241 13.07 -9.46 -7.45
CA TYR A 241 12.04 -9.08 -6.48
C TYR A 241 11.23 -7.86 -6.99
N ALA A 242 10.27 -8.08 -7.88
CA ALA A 242 9.45 -7.03 -8.49
C ALA A 242 8.84 -6.04 -7.49
N MET A 243 8.38 -6.54 -6.34
CA MET A 243 7.79 -5.70 -5.29
C MET A 243 8.80 -4.73 -4.67
N ALA A 244 10.07 -5.14 -4.48
CA ALA A 244 11.10 -4.26 -3.93
C ALA A 244 11.44 -3.12 -4.91
N HIS A 245 11.49 -3.41 -6.22
CA HIS A 245 11.59 -2.39 -7.25
C HIS A 245 10.41 -1.42 -7.20
N SER A 246 9.18 -1.93 -7.18
CA SER A 246 7.98 -1.09 -7.12
C SER A 246 7.94 -0.21 -5.86
N ASN A 247 8.33 -0.75 -4.69
CA ASN A 247 8.38 -0.01 -3.44
C ASN A 247 9.46 1.09 -3.48
N ARG A 248 10.65 0.80 -4.04
CA ARG A 248 11.70 1.81 -4.20
C ARG A 248 11.27 2.91 -5.17
N GLY A 249 10.62 2.54 -6.27
CA GLY A 249 10.00 3.50 -7.18
C GLY A 249 9.03 4.43 -6.48
N GLY A 250 8.16 3.90 -5.60
CA GLY A 250 7.27 4.70 -4.77
C GLY A 250 8.01 5.64 -3.82
N ALA A 251 9.11 5.19 -3.22
CA ALA A 251 9.94 6.02 -2.37
C ALA A 251 10.64 7.15 -3.15
N TYR A 252 11.11 6.89 -4.37
CA TYR A 252 11.62 7.95 -5.25
C TYR A 252 10.53 8.95 -5.65
N GLN A 253 9.32 8.48 -5.92
CA GLN A 253 8.19 9.35 -6.26
C GLN A 253 7.83 10.29 -5.10
N ILE A 254 7.87 9.81 -3.85
CA ILE A 254 7.71 10.66 -2.65
C ILE A 254 8.78 11.76 -2.57
N LYS A 255 10.00 11.48 -3.03
CA LYS A 255 11.08 12.48 -3.14
C LYS A 255 10.95 13.40 -4.37
N GLY A 256 9.94 13.21 -5.21
CA GLY A 256 9.76 13.96 -6.46
C GLY A 256 10.62 13.47 -7.63
N ASP A 257 11.39 12.40 -7.45
CA ASP A 257 12.27 11.85 -8.48
C ASP A 257 11.50 10.84 -9.35
N ASN A 258 10.68 11.39 -10.24
CA ASN A 258 9.84 10.58 -11.10
C ASN A 258 10.65 9.76 -12.12
N ASP A 259 11.86 10.18 -12.48
CA ASP A 259 12.69 9.47 -13.46
C ASP A 259 13.21 8.15 -12.88
N ARG A 260 13.77 8.19 -11.65
CA ARG A 260 14.18 6.96 -10.96
C ARG A 260 12.99 6.08 -10.59
N ALA A 261 11.84 6.68 -10.26
CA ALA A 261 10.61 5.94 -10.00
C ALA A 261 10.16 5.14 -11.23
N ILE A 262 10.11 5.77 -12.41
CA ILE A 262 9.74 5.11 -13.68
C ILE A 262 10.71 3.97 -13.99
N ALA A 263 12.02 4.17 -13.84
CA ALA A 263 13.01 3.13 -14.09
C ALA A 263 12.81 1.88 -13.19
N ASP A 264 12.45 2.10 -11.93
CA ASP A 264 12.15 1.02 -11.00
C ASP A 264 10.83 0.30 -11.31
N TYR A 265 9.78 1.04 -11.70
CA TYR A 265 8.53 0.42 -12.16
C TYR A 265 8.72 -0.36 -13.46
N ASP A 266 9.56 0.13 -14.38
CA ASP A 266 9.95 -0.61 -15.60
C ASP A 266 10.65 -1.92 -15.24
N ALA A 267 11.51 -1.91 -14.23
CA ALA A 267 12.15 -3.13 -13.74
C ALA A 267 11.12 -4.10 -13.14
N ALA A 268 10.21 -3.60 -12.30
CA ALA A 268 9.15 -4.41 -11.71
C ALA A 268 8.25 -5.06 -12.78
N ILE A 269 7.87 -4.31 -13.82
CA ILE A 269 7.04 -4.79 -14.93
C ILE A 269 7.79 -5.80 -15.80
N ARG A 270 9.11 -5.62 -16.03
CA ARG A 270 9.91 -6.63 -16.76
C ARG A 270 10.00 -7.96 -16.01
N ILE A 271 10.07 -7.90 -14.67
CA ILE A 271 10.12 -9.09 -13.82
C ILE A 271 8.75 -9.77 -13.77
N ASP A 272 7.70 -9.00 -13.55
CA ASP A 272 6.31 -9.47 -13.52
C ASP A 272 5.41 -8.62 -14.43
N PRO A 273 5.20 -9.04 -15.69
CA PRO A 273 4.33 -8.32 -16.63
C PRO A 273 2.85 -8.26 -16.22
N ASN A 274 2.44 -9.03 -15.22
CA ASN A 274 1.07 -9.03 -14.70
C ASN A 274 0.93 -8.20 -13.41
N TYR A 275 1.95 -7.46 -13.02
CA TYR A 275 1.91 -6.65 -11.81
C TYR A 275 1.13 -5.34 -12.02
N ALA A 276 -0.21 -5.42 -11.95
CA ALA A 276 -1.12 -4.29 -12.22
C ALA A 276 -0.75 -3.00 -11.46
N ARG A 277 -0.35 -3.12 -10.20
CA ARG A 277 0.05 -1.95 -9.38
C ARG A 277 1.31 -1.25 -9.88
N ALA A 278 2.23 -1.97 -10.51
CA ALA A 278 3.44 -1.34 -11.05
C ALA A 278 3.10 -0.45 -12.25
N TYR A 279 2.12 -0.85 -13.08
CA TYR A 279 1.59 0.00 -14.15
C TYR A 279 0.86 1.21 -13.58
N ASP A 280 -0.03 1.06 -12.59
CA ASP A 280 -0.74 2.17 -11.95
C ASP A 280 0.25 3.20 -11.38
N ASN A 281 1.26 2.74 -10.65
CA ASN A 281 2.29 3.60 -10.08
C ASN A 281 3.14 4.29 -11.16
N ARG A 282 3.52 3.58 -12.24
CA ARG A 282 4.26 4.19 -13.36
C ARG A 282 3.42 5.24 -14.08
N GLY A 283 2.13 4.95 -14.30
CA GLY A 283 1.17 5.91 -14.81
C GLY A 283 1.11 7.19 -13.96
N SER A 284 1.06 7.03 -12.64
CA SER A 284 1.12 8.16 -11.70
C SER A 284 2.42 8.97 -11.84
N ALA A 285 3.56 8.30 -12.00
CA ALA A 285 4.83 8.98 -12.22
C ALA A 285 4.88 9.74 -13.56
N TYR A 286 4.30 9.18 -14.64
CA TYR A 286 4.13 9.90 -15.91
C TYR A 286 3.20 11.10 -15.76
N GLY A 287 2.05 10.94 -15.07
CA GLY A 287 1.13 12.04 -14.78
C GLY A 287 1.81 13.19 -14.02
N ASN A 288 2.62 12.88 -13.01
CA ASN A 288 3.42 13.88 -12.28
C ASN A 288 4.41 14.64 -13.17
N LYS A 289 4.89 14.01 -14.25
CA LYS A 289 5.73 14.66 -15.28
C LYS A 289 4.91 15.43 -16.32
N GLY A 290 3.59 15.40 -16.26
CA GLY A 290 2.69 16.02 -17.23
C GLY A 290 2.43 15.20 -18.51
N ASP A 291 2.92 13.95 -18.56
CA ASP A 291 2.70 13.05 -19.69
C ASP A 291 1.43 12.23 -19.49
N GLN A 292 0.30 12.86 -19.72
CA GLN A 292 -1.01 12.25 -19.49
C GLN A 292 -1.30 11.10 -20.47
N ASP A 293 -0.72 11.10 -21.66
CA ASP A 293 -0.95 10.04 -22.64
C ASP A 293 -0.31 8.72 -22.20
N ARG A 294 0.95 8.75 -21.73
CA ARG A 294 1.58 7.55 -21.16
C ARG A 294 0.94 7.13 -19.85
N ALA A 295 0.52 8.09 -19.03
CA ALA A 295 -0.20 7.81 -17.79
C ALA A 295 -1.50 7.02 -18.07
N ILE A 296 -2.34 7.48 -18.99
CA ILE A 296 -3.59 6.81 -19.37
C ILE A 296 -3.31 5.41 -19.92
N SER A 297 -2.31 5.26 -20.80
CA SER A 297 -1.93 3.95 -21.34
C SER A 297 -1.56 2.94 -20.24
N ASP A 298 -0.83 3.38 -19.21
CA ASP A 298 -0.45 2.53 -18.08
C ASP A 298 -1.64 2.21 -17.18
N TYR A 299 -2.53 3.16 -16.90
CA TYR A 299 -3.76 2.88 -16.16
C TYR A 299 -4.68 1.91 -16.92
N ASP A 300 -4.75 2.02 -18.25
CA ASP A 300 -5.47 1.06 -19.10
C ASP A 300 -4.93 -0.37 -18.90
N GLN A 301 -3.60 -0.51 -18.85
CA GLN A 301 -2.98 -1.81 -18.62
C GLN A 301 -3.24 -2.31 -17.18
N ALA A 302 -3.13 -1.44 -16.18
CA ALA A 302 -3.43 -1.78 -14.79
C ALA A 302 -4.87 -2.28 -14.64
N ILE A 303 -5.84 -1.59 -15.25
CA ILE A 303 -7.27 -1.95 -15.23
C ILE A 303 -7.53 -3.25 -15.99
N ARG A 304 -6.86 -3.50 -17.12
CA ARG A 304 -6.97 -4.79 -17.84
C ARG A 304 -6.50 -5.96 -16.97
N LEU A 305 -5.41 -5.78 -16.23
CA LEU A 305 -4.84 -6.81 -15.38
C LEU A 305 -5.64 -7.02 -14.10
N ASP A 306 -6.15 -5.93 -13.51
CA ASP A 306 -6.99 -5.95 -12.30
C ASP A 306 -8.17 -4.99 -12.45
N PRO A 307 -9.32 -5.45 -12.96
CA PRO A 307 -10.54 -4.63 -13.09
C PRO A 307 -11.16 -4.18 -11.76
N GLY A 308 -10.66 -4.69 -10.64
CA GLY A 308 -11.04 -4.29 -9.28
C GLY A 308 -10.20 -3.16 -8.70
N LEU A 309 -9.18 -2.68 -9.41
CA LEU A 309 -8.23 -1.69 -8.91
C LEU A 309 -8.82 -0.27 -8.95
N ALA A 310 -9.59 0.10 -7.91
CA ALA A 310 -10.28 1.39 -7.81
C ALA A 310 -9.33 2.59 -8.02
N HIS A 311 -8.10 2.51 -7.50
CA HIS A 311 -7.11 3.57 -7.64
C HIS A 311 -6.73 3.86 -9.10
N ALA A 312 -6.60 2.84 -9.93
CA ALA A 312 -6.25 3.01 -11.35
C ALA A 312 -7.36 3.77 -12.11
N TYR A 313 -8.63 3.49 -11.81
CA TYR A 313 -9.73 4.27 -12.35
C TYR A 313 -9.72 5.72 -11.85
N ALA A 314 -9.48 5.94 -10.55
CA ALA A 314 -9.41 7.29 -9.99
C ALA A 314 -8.26 8.11 -10.59
N ASN A 315 -7.11 7.49 -10.79
CA ASN A 315 -5.93 8.10 -11.40
C ASN A 315 -6.16 8.40 -12.88
N ARG A 316 -6.77 7.47 -13.64
CA ARG A 316 -7.11 7.68 -15.05
C ARG A 316 -8.16 8.78 -15.21
N GLY A 317 -9.16 8.83 -14.33
CA GLY A 317 -10.14 9.91 -14.26
C GLY A 317 -9.49 11.27 -14.00
N SER A 318 -8.48 11.34 -13.13
CA SER A 318 -7.70 12.55 -12.92
C SER A 318 -6.90 12.94 -14.17
N ALA A 319 -6.27 11.99 -14.85
CA ALA A 319 -5.55 12.25 -16.11
C ALA A 319 -6.47 12.74 -17.23
N TYR A 320 -7.68 12.18 -17.34
CA TYR A 320 -8.69 12.71 -18.27
C TYR A 320 -9.16 14.13 -17.88
N THR A 321 -9.22 14.43 -16.57
CA THR A 321 -9.55 15.80 -16.10
C THR A 321 -8.50 16.80 -16.56
N ASP A 322 -7.22 16.47 -16.44
CA ASP A 322 -6.10 17.30 -16.89
C ASP A 322 -6.13 17.51 -18.42
N LYS A 323 -6.63 16.52 -19.17
CA LYS A 323 -6.88 16.62 -20.63
C LYS A 323 -8.20 17.33 -20.97
N MET A 324 -8.96 17.80 -19.99
CA MET A 324 -10.29 18.40 -20.14
C MET A 324 -11.36 17.45 -20.72
N ASP A 325 -11.10 16.15 -20.70
CA ASP A 325 -12.07 15.12 -21.11
C ASP A 325 -12.94 14.71 -19.91
N TYR A 326 -13.88 15.58 -19.59
CA TYR A 326 -14.68 15.46 -18.36
C TYR A 326 -15.66 14.28 -18.38
N ASP A 327 -16.07 13.81 -19.54
CA ASP A 327 -17.04 12.72 -19.63
C ASP A 327 -16.37 11.37 -19.36
N HIS A 328 -15.18 11.12 -19.89
CA HIS A 328 -14.38 9.96 -19.50
C HIS A 328 -13.93 10.04 -18.04
N ALA A 329 -13.55 11.24 -17.56
CA ALA A 329 -13.18 11.45 -16.17
C ALA A 329 -14.31 11.05 -15.20
N ILE A 330 -15.55 11.50 -15.45
CA ILE A 330 -16.70 11.15 -14.61
C ILE A 330 -16.97 9.65 -14.65
N THR A 331 -16.93 9.04 -15.85
CA THR A 331 -17.17 7.60 -16.01
C THR A 331 -16.19 6.77 -15.16
N ASP A 332 -14.91 7.11 -15.19
CA ASP A 332 -13.88 6.44 -14.42
C ASP A 332 -14.03 6.68 -12.92
N LEU A 333 -14.30 7.91 -12.51
CA LEU A 333 -14.49 8.25 -11.10
C LEU A 333 -15.76 7.61 -10.52
N ASP A 334 -16.83 7.48 -11.30
CA ASP A 334 -18.01 6.70 -10.94
C ASP A 334 -17.65 5.22 -10.71
N ARG A 335 -16.81 4.66 -11.57
CA ARG A 335 -16.34 3.29 -11.41
C ARG A 335 -15.45 3.13 -10.18
N ALA A 336 -14.52 4.06 -9.94
CA ALA A 336 -13.67 4.06 -8.75
C ALA A 336 -14.51 4.10 -7.46
N ILE A 337 -15.51 4.98 -7.39
CA ILE A 337 -16.44 5.11 -6.26
C ILE A 337 -17.27 3.82 -6.07
N SER A 338 -17.73 3.22 -7.17
CA SER A 338 -18.47 1.95 -7.11
C SER A 338 -17.62 0.80 -6.55
N LEU A 339 -16.33 0.76 -6.86
CA LEU A 339 -15.39 -0.26 -6.40
C LEU A 339 -14.94 -0.02 -4.95
N ASP A 340 -14.67 1.23 -4.59
CA ASP A 340 -14.30 1.63 -3.23
C ASP A 340 -15.01 2.92 -2.82
N PRO A 341 -16.23 2.82 -2.26
CA PRO A 341 -16.97 3.97 -1.77
C PRO A 341 -16.31 4.68 -0.59
N GLY A 342 -15.34 4.04 0.08
CA GLY A 342 -14.57 4.59 1.20
C GLY A 342 -13.39 5.46 0.78
N PHE A 343 -13.03 5.45 -0.48
CA PHE A 343 -11.88 6.20 -0.97
C PHE A 343 -12.23 7.68 -1.23
N ALA A 344 -11.99 8.53 -0.24
CA ALA A 344 -12.34 9.96 -0.25
C ALA A 344 -11.83 10.71 -1.49
N GLN A 345 -10.65 10.32 -2.01
CA GLN A 345 -10.04 10.97 -3.16
C GLN A 345 -10.87 10.85 -4.44
N SER A 346 -11.55 9.73 -4.66
CA SER A 346 -12.42 9.54 -5.84
C SER A 346 -13.59 10.52 -5.84
N TRP A 347 -14.23 10.71 -4.68
CA TRP A 347 -15.28 11.70 -4.50
C TRP A 347 -14.77 13.12 -4.72
N TYR A 348 -13.61 13.44 -4.10
CA TYR A 348 -12.98 14.74 -4.30
C TYR A 348 -12.68 15.01 -5.78
N ASN A 349 -12.06 14.07 -6.48
CA ASN A 349 -11.71 14.23 -7.89
C ASN A 349 -12.96 14.43 -8.76
N ARG A 350 -14.05 13.68 -8.52
CA ARG A 350 -15.30 13.87 -9.26
C ARG A 350 -15.95 15.25 -8.96
N GLY A 351 -15.90 15.70 -7.71
CA GLY A 351 -16.30 17.04 -7.31
C GLY A 351 -15.52 18.13 -8.05
N VAL A 352 -14.21 17.94 -8.26
CA VAL A 352 -13.39 18.85 -9.08
C VAL A 352 -13.90 18.89 -10.52
N VAL A 353 -14.17 17.73 -11.13
CA VAL A 353 -14.71 17.67 -12.50
C VAL A 353 -16.07 18.40 -12.61
N TYR A 354 -16.98 18.17 -11.65
CA TYR A 354 -18.26 18.89 -11.65
C TYR A 354 -18.07 20.40 -11.45
N SER A 355 -17.12 20.84 -10.62
CA SER A 355 -16.79 22.27 -10.47
C SER A 355 -16.28 22.87 -11.78
N LEU A 356 -15.43 22.16 -12.53
CA LEU A 356 -14.94 22.59 -13.84
C LEU A 356 -16.07 22.68 -14.88
N LYS A 357 -17.04 21.77 -14.80
CA LYS A 357 -18.29 21.82 -15.58
C LYS A 357 -19.29 22.87 -15.06
N LYS A 358 -18.95 23.63 -14.00
CA LYS A 358 -19.80 24.63 -13.32
C LYS A 358 -21.08 24.03 -12.68
N ASP A 359 -21.09 22.72 -12.46
CA ASP A 359 -22.18 22.06 -11.74
C ASP A 359 -21.83 22.03 -10.24
N TYR A 360 -22.05 23.18 -9.62
CA TYR A 360 -21.63 23.38 -8.22
C TYR A 360 -22.45 22.55 -7.23
N ASP A 361 -23.68 22.17 -7.58
CA ASP A 361 -24.52 21.34 -6.71
C ASP A 361 -23.97 19.92 -6.57
N ARG A 362 -23.64 19.28 -7.70
CA ARG A 362 -22.99 17.96 -7.67
C ARG A 362 -21.59 18.03 -7.10
N ALA A 363 -20.84 19.09 -7.40
CA ALA A 363 -19.52 19.30 -6.82
C ALA A 363 -19.56 19.36 -5.29
N ILE A 364 -20.50 20.14 -4.71
CA ILE A 364 -20.68 20.25 -3.26
C ILE A 364 -21.05 18.91 -2.66
N ALA A 365 -21.96 18.16 -3.26
CA ALA A 365 -22.38 16.85 -2.77
C ALA A 365 -21.19 15.86 -2.71
N ASP A 366 -20.32 15.88 -3.72
CA ASP A 366 -19.14 15.03 -3.77
C ASP A 366 -18.07 15.47 -2.76
N TYR A 367 -17.83 16.77 -2.61
CA TYR A 367 -16.94 17.29 -1.57
C TYR A 367 -17.46 16.98 -0.16
N ASP A 368 -18.77 16.99 0.06
CA ASP A 368 -19.40 16.59 1.32
C ASP A 368 -19.07 15.12 1.67
N GLN A 369 -19.13 14.24 0.67
CA GLN A 369 -18.76 12.84 0.87
C GLN A 369 -17.25 12.71 1.16
N ALA A 370 -16.40 13.38 0.38
CA ALA A 370 -14.96 13.36 0.59
C ALA A 370 -14.58 13.85 2.00
N ILE A 371 -15.18 14.94 2.48
CA ILE A 371 -14.95 15.50 3.81
C ILE A 371 -15.51 14.58 4.92
N ARG A 372 -16.66 13.92 4.68
CA ARG A 372 -17.22 12.94 5.63
C ARG A 372 -16.29 11.75 5.82
N LEU A 373 -15.72 11.24 4.72
CA LEU A 373 -14.79 10.11 4.75
C LEU A 373 -13.42 10.52 5.33
N GLN A 374 -12.97 11.73 5.03
CA GLN A 374 -11.71 12.28 5.51
C GLN A 374 -11.94 13.68 6.12
N PRO A 375 -12.27 13.80 7.42
CA PRO A 375 -12.59 15.09 8.04
C PRO A 375 -11.43 16.10 8.04
N ARG A 376 -10.18 15.65 7.93
CA ARG A 376 -8.98 16.49 7.83
C ARG A 376 -8.53 16.61 6.37
N PHE A 377 -9.36 17.19 5.51
CA PHE A 377 -9.09 17.35 4.08
C PHE A 377 -9.17 18.84 3.65
N PRO A 378 -8.14 19.65 3.97
CA PRO A 378 -8.16 21.11 3.76
C PRO A 378 -8.46 21.52 2.33
N ILE A 379 -7.95 20.78 1.33
CA ILE A 379 -8.16 21.11 -0.08
C ILE A 379 -9.63 20.87 -0.51
N ALA A 380 -10.27 19.83 0.00
CA ALA A 380 -11.69 19.57 -0.29
C ALA A 380 -12.59 20.66 0.33
N LEU A 381 -12.29 21.07 1.58
CA LEU A 381 -12.97 22.21 2.22
C LEU A 381 -12.80 23.49 1.39
N ASN A 382 -11.56 23.81 1.01
CA ASN A 382 -11.31 25.00 0.17
C ASN A 382 -12.11 24.96 -1.13
N ASN A 383 -12.15 23.81 -1.82
CA ASN A 383 -12.84 23.70 -3.10
C ASN A 383 -14.38 23.69 -2.94
N ARG A 384 -14.90 23.13 -1.82
CA ARG A 384 -16.32 23.27 -1.48
C ARG A 384 -16.66 24.71 -1.16
N GLY A 385 -15.82 25.42 -0.42
CA GLY A 385 -15.94 26.85 -0.16
C GLY A 385 -15.96 27.67 -1.45
N LEU A 386 -15.11 27.32 -2.43
CA LEU A 386 -15.11 27.95 -3.74
C LEU A 386 -16.43 27.70 -4.50
N ALA A 387 -16.95 26.48 -4.47
CA ALA A 387 -18.26 26.16 -5.07
C ALA A 387 -19.41 26.94 -4.41
N TYR A 388 -19.41 27.06 -3.07
CA TYR A 388 -20.36 27.91 -2.35
C TYR A 388 -20.22 29.39 -2.74
N MET A 389 -18.97 29.86 -2.91
CA MET A 389 -18.74 31.25 -3.35
C MET A 389 -19.33 31.53 -4.72
N TRP A 390 -19.21 30.57 -5.67
CA TRP A 390 -19.83 30.71 -7.00
C TRP A 390 -21.37 30.69 -6.95
N LYS A 391 -21.95 29.97 -5.97
CA LYS A 391 -23.39 30.01 -5.68
C LYS A 391 -23.83 31.22 -4.89
N ASN A 392 -22.92 32.15 -4.55
CA ASN A 392 -23.13 33.28 -3.69
C ASN A 392 -23.55 32.96 -2.24
N GLU A 393 -23.21 31.74 -1.77
CA GLU A 393 -23.45 31.28 -0.40
C GLU A 393 -22.23 31.62 0.49
N LEU A 394 -21.99 32.94 0.63
CA LEU A 394 -20.72 33.45 1.20
C LEU A 394 -20.45 33.00 2.63
N ASP A 395 -21.48 32.83 3.48
CA ASP A 395 -21.28 32.40 4.87
C ASP A 395 -20.80 30.94 4.96
N ARG A 396 -21.32 30.07 4.10
CA ARG A 396 -20.84 28.68 3.98
C ARG A 396 -19.41 28.63 3.43
N ALA A 397 -19.11 29.42 2.42
CA ALA A 397 -17.76 29.53 1.87
C ALA A 397 -16.76 29.95 2.96
N MET A 398 -17.11 30.98 3.74
CA MET A 398 -16.28 31.46 4.86
C MET A 398 -16.04 30.40 5.93
N ALA A 399 -17.06 29.61 6.29
CA ALA A 399 -16.92 28.53 7.25
C ALA A 399 -15.91 27.47 6.75
N ASP A 400 -16.00 27.09 5.48
CA ASP A 400 -15.10 26.11 4.87
C ASP A 400 -13.66 26.62 4.77
N TYR A 401 -13.46 27.88 4.35
CA TYR A 401 -12.11 28.46 4.31
C TYR A 401 -11.49 28.57 5.72
N ASN A 402 -12.28 28.96 6.72
CA ASN A 402 -11.82 29.00 8.10
C ASN A 402 -11.34 27.63 8.60
N GLU A 403 -12.12 26.59 8.29
CA GLU A 403 -11.74 25.23 8.68
C GLU A 403 -10.53 24.72 7.88
N ALA A 404 -10.45 25.01 6.59
CA ALA A 404 -9.28 24.69 5.76
C ALA A 404 -7.99 25.31 6.33
N ILE A 405 -8.03 26.59 6.71
CA ILE A 405 -6.93 27.32 7.32
C ILE A 405 -6.59 26.75 8.72
N ARG A 406 -7.61 26.44 9.51
CA ARG A 406 -7.40 25.81 10.84
C ARG A 406 -6.66 24.49 10.74
N LEU A 407 -7.01 23.67 9.74
CA LEU A 407 -6.38 22.37 9.49
C LEU A 407 -4.98 22.49 8.87
N ASN A 408 -4.79 23.48 8.00
CA ASN A 408 -3.50 23.79 7.38
C ASN A 408 -3.22 25.30 7.39
N PRO A 409 -2.57 25.83 8.44
CA PRO A 409 -2.24 27.25 8.53
C PRO A 409 -1.23 27.75 7.49
N LYS A 410 -0.62 26.84 6.72
CA LYS A 410 0.31 27.16 5.64
C LYS A 410 -0.31 26.93 4.25
N PHE A 411 -1.60 27.20 4.09
CA PHE A 411 -2.35 27.01 2.84
C PHE A 411 -2.70 28.35 2.18
N PRO A 412 -1.80 28.95 1.35
CA PRO A 412 -1.97 30.30 0.80
C PRO A 412 -3.25 30.45 -0.02
N VAL A 413 -3.66 29.41 -0.77
CA VAL A 413 -4.87 29.44 -1.60
C VAL A 413 -6.14 29.63 -0.76
N ALA A 414 -6.21 29.05 0.43
CA ALA A 414 -7.37 29.21 1.31
C ALA A 414 -7.49 30.64 1.84
N PHE A 415 -6.36 31.28 2.21
CA PHE A 415 -6.34 32.70 2.57
C PHE A 415 -6.76 33.57 1.40
N ASN A 416 -6.22 33.31 0.19
CA ASN A 416 -6.58 34.07 -1.01
C ASN A 416 -8.08 33.98 -1.34
N ASN A 417 -8.66 32.78 -1.23
CA ASN A 417 -10.09 32.57 -1.48
C ASN A 417 -10.96 33.21 -0.40
N ARG A 418 -10.54 33.14 0.90
CA ARG A 418 -11.25 33.82 1.99
C ARG A 418 -11.16 35.33 1.85
N GLY A 419 -10.01 35.88 1.46
CA GLY A 419 -9.84 37.28 1.12
C GLY A 419 -10.82 37.71 0.02
N SER A 420 -10.99 36.92 -1.02
CA SER A 420 -11.95 37.16 -2.09
C SER A 420 -13.40 37.14 -1.58
N ALA A 421 -13.72 36.26 -0.65
CA ALA A 421 -15.05 36.26 -0.01
C ALA A 421 -15.28 37.51 0.87
N PHE A 422 -14.26 38.00 1.59
CA PHE A 422 -14.31 39.23 2.32
C PHE A 422 -14.53 40.44 1.38
N VAL A 423 -13.88 40.49 0.22
CA VAL A 423 -14.12 41.53 -0.78
C VAL A 423 -15.58 41.54 -1.20
N ARG A 424 -16.20 40.39 -1.49
CA ARG A 424 -17.64 40.30 -1.84
C ARG A 424 -18.55 40.78 -0.70
N LYS A 425 -18.10 40.63 0.55
CA LYS A 425 -18.80 41.16 1.73
C LYS A 425 -18.42 42.61 2.04
N GLN A 426 -17.63 43.26 1.19
CA GLN A 426 -17.12 44.63 1.35
C GLN A 426 -16.28 44.85 2.60
N ASP A 427 -15.73 43.78 3.18
CA ASP A 427 -14.81 43.86 4.31
C ASP A 427 -13.35 43.86 3.79
N TYR A 428 -13.00 45.03 3.25
CA TYR A 428 -11.71 45.21 2.59
C TYR A 428 -10.54 45.08 3.56
N ALA A 429 -10.72 45.45 4.81
CA ALA A 429 -9.64 45.35 5.83
C ALA A 429 -9.24 43.91 6.08
N ARG A 430 -10.21 43.00 6.32
CA ARG A 430 -9.92 41.57 6.50
C ARG A 430 -9.43 40.93 5.22
N ALA A 431 -9.94 41.34 4.07
CA ALA A 431 -9.45 40.86 2.77
C ALA A 431 -7.96 41.17 2.56
N ILE A 432 -7.53 42.42 2.85
CA ILE A 432 -6.11 42.83 2.77
C ILE A 432 -5.24 42.01 3.71
N ALA A 433 -5.72 41.74 4.93
CA ALA A 433 -4.99 40.90 5.90
C ALA A 433 -4.79 39.48 5.35
N ASP A 434 -5.85 38.86 4.81
CA ASP A 434 -5.78 37.52 4.24
C ASP A 434 -4.86 37.45 3.01
N TYR A 435 -4.95 38.38 2.07
CA TYR A 435 -4.03 38.44 0.94
C TYR A 435 -2.57 38.69 1.38
N THR A 436 -2.36 39.44 2.46
CA THR A 436 -1.02 39.65 3.02
C THR A 436 -0.44 38.35 3.54
N GLU A 437 -1.23 37.56 4.25
CA GLU A 437 -0.80 36.26 4.73
C GLU A 437 -0.61 35.25 3.58
N ALA A 438 -1.51 35.24 2.58
CA ALA A 438 -1.35 34.40 1.40
C ALA A 438 -0.03 34.71 0.66
N PHE A 439 0.29 35.99 0.47
CA PHE A 439 1.55 36.41 -0.16
C PHE A 439 2.79 36.09 0.69
N ARG A 440 2.68 36.24 2.02
CA ARG A 440 3.78 35.81 2.93
C ARG A 440 4.09 34.34 2.81
N LEU A 441 3.07 33.49 2.58
CA LEU A 441 3.20 32.05 2.44
C LEU A 441 3.69 31.63 1.05
N ASP A 442 3.32 32.39 0.02
CA ASP A 442 3.69 32.15 -1.38
C ASP A 442 3.99 33.50 -2.08
N PRO A 443 5.24 33.96 -2.01
CA PRO A 443 5.63 35.26 -2.61
C PRO A 443 5.64 35.27 -4.14
N ASP A 444 5.64 34.13 -4.79
CA ASP A 444 5.66 34.02 -6.25
C ASP A 444 4.25 34.04 -6.87
N TYR A 445 3.20 34.00 -6.03
CA TYR A 445 1.84 34.02 -6.51
C TYR A 445 1.35 35.44 -6.81
N ALA A 446 1.65 35.93 -8.02
CA ALA A 446 1.36 37.29 -8.48
C ALA A 446 -0.11 37.71 -8.30
N GLU A 447 -1.07 36.80 -8.51
CA GLU A 447 -2.51 37.08 -8.40
C GLU A 447 -2.90 37.56 -6.97
N THR A 448 -2.24 37.07 -5.93
CA THR A 448 -2.48 37.52 -4.56
C THR A 448 -2.13 38.98 -4.36
N LEU A 449 -0.96 39.40 -4.86
CA LEU A 449 -0.57 40.82 -4.83
C LEU A 449 -1.52 41.69 -5.63
N PHE A 450 -1.89 41.23 -6.82
CA PHE A 450 -2.81 41.97 -7.69
C PHE A 450 -4.17 42.18 -7.02
N ARG A 451 -4.75 41.12 -6.45
CA ARG A 451 -6.01 41.20 -5.69
C ARG A 451 -5.89 42.08 -4.46
N ARG A 452 -4.77 42.02 -3.73
CA ARG A 452 -4.51 42.91 -2.59
C ARG A 452 -4.45 44.36 -3.06
N GLY A 453 -3.73 44.62 -4.14
CA GLY A 453 -3.62 45.98 -4.71
C GLY A 453 -4.95 46.59 -5.06
N ILE A 454 -5.80 45.86 -5.79
CA ILE A 454 -7.18 46.32 -6.08
C ILE A 454 -7.99 46.57 -4.80
N THR A 455 -7.88 45.64 -3.85
CA THR A 455 -8.61 45.75 -2.57
C THR A 455 -8.14 46.94 -1.74
N ARG A 456 -6.86 47.28 -1.73
CA ARG A 456 -6.30 48.49 -1.10
C ARG A 456 -6.87 49.74 -1.73
N ARG A 457 -6.94 49.81 -3.08
CA ARG A 457 -7.59 50.95 -3.78
C ARG A 457 -9.03 51.12 -3.36
N LEU A 458 -9.80 50.01 -3.27
CA LEU A 458 -11.18 50.02 -2.81
C LEU A 458 -11.31 50.48 -1.34
N ASN A 459 -10.29 50.17 -0.51
CA ASN A 459 -10.23 50.58 0.90
C ASN A 459 -9.66 52.01 1.10
N GLY A 460 -9.37 52.76 0.03
CA GLY A 460 -8.86 54.15 0.08
C GLY A 460 -7.33 54.26 0.05
N ASP A 461 -6.57 53.19 0.15
CA ASP A 461 -5.10 53.20 0.04
C ASP A 461 -4.68 53.06 -1.44
N LYS A 462 -4.77 54.15 -2.16
CA LYS A 462 -4.46 54.17 -3.61
C LYS A 462 -2.98 53.92 -3.86
N ALA A 463 -2.09 54.55 -3.07
CA ALA A 463 -0.63 54.43 -3.26
C ALA A 463 -0.12 53.03 -3.00
N GLY A 464 -0.56 52.40 -1.86
CA GLY A 464 -0.23 51.03 -1.55
C GLY A 464 -0.81 50.05 -2.55
N GLY A 465 -2.01 50.32 -3.05
CA GLY A 465 -2.64 49.52 -4.10
C GLY A 465 -1.85 49.54 -5.42
N ASP A 466 -1.44 50.75 -5.87
CA ASP A 466 -0.62 50.90 -7.08
C ASP A 466 0.72 50.19 -6.96
N ALA A 467 1.37 50.28 -5.80
CA ALA A 467 2.62 49.58 -5.54
C ALA A 467 2.47 48.04 -5.63
N ASP A 468 1.41 47.47 -5.02
CA ASP A 468 1.13 46.02 -5.10
C ASP A 468 0.87 45.58 -6.54
N ILE A 469 0.10 46.33 -7.34
CA ILE A 469 -0.18 45.99 -8.73
C ILE A 469 1.11 46.06 -9.58
N VAL A 470 1.97 47.03 -9.36
CA VAL A 470 3.30 47.12 -10.03
C VAL A 470 4.14 45.94 -9.65
N ALA A 471 4.16 45.54 -8.38
CA ALA A 471 4.90 44.38 -7.92
C ALA A 471 4.33 43.06 -8.50
N ALA A 472 3.03 42.90 -8.60
CA ALA A 472 2.40 41.74 -9.23
C ALA A 472 2.81 41.62 -10.71
N LYS A 473 2.80 42.73 -11.48
CA LYS A 473 3.23 42.75 -12.88
C LYS A 473 4.72 42.51 -13.11
N LYS A 474 5.54 42.64 -12.08
CA LYS A 474 6.96 42.23 -12.16
C LYS A 474 7.12 40.72 -12.03
N ILE A 475 6.22 40.05 -11.31
CA ILE A 475 6.21 38.59 -11.15
C ILE A 475 5.54 37.94 -12.37
N ASP A 476 4.39 38.48 -12.78
CA ASP A 476 3.63 38.02 -13.95
C ASP A 476 3.24 39.23 -14.82
N PRO A 477 4.00 39.50 -15.92
CA PRO A 477 3.74 40.63 -16.81
C PRO A 477 2.36 40.58 -17.53
N ASP A 478 1.79 39.39 -17.67
CA ASP A 478 0.54 39.17 -18.40
C ASP A 478 -0.69 39.31 -17.48
N ILE A 479 -0.49 39.62 -16.20
CA ILE A 479 -1.61 39.82 -15.28
C ILE A 479 -2.41 41.09 -15.65
N VAL A 480 -3.67 40.91 -15.95
CA VAL A 480 -4.60 41.95 -16.35
C VAL A 480 -5.72 42.17 -15.34
N GLU A 481 -6.31 43.38 -15.38
CA GLU A 481 -7.45 43.73 -14.49
C GLU A 481 -8.73 42.96 -14.81
#